data_aba5e9aaa9348fa4db6df8f17234d7af
#
_entry.id   aba5e9aaa9348fa4db6df8f17234d7af
#
_cell.length_a   1.000
_cell.length_b   1.000
_cell.length_c   1.000
_cell.angle_alpha   90.00
_cell.angle_beta   90.00
_cell.angle_gamma   90.00
#
_symmetry.space_group_name_H-M   'P 1'
#
loop_
_entity.id
_entity.type
_entity.pdbx_description
1 polymer ?
#
loop_
_entity_poly.entity_id
_entity_poly.type
_entity_poly.pdbx_seq_one_letter_code
_entity_poly.pdbx_strand_id
1 'polypeptide(L)'
;MQAAVTVTPSRIPELLLGLATVRPVFLWGAPGIGKSSLVREFAESLGLECVSLLGTQLAPEDLIGVPQIRDGRSVFCPPEAIARDEPYCLFLDELNAATPDVQKAFYSLILDRRIGNYELPKGSIVIGAGNRATDNALARPIASALVNRLTHVHLEVSAKDWLKWAAGNAIHPWVLDHLIDRPDHLWSKPPKTEEPFSTPRSWHMLSDALHSFGPGLDEDTLKVLAHGTLTPAHATAFCGYVKIVRSRYGIEAVLKGDAPWPHRVEDRDLLYYLAESFRGRLRKELPAVKEHMSANGRQTAYRAKSLLVQLAEISVEVAQTVIASDADGNPVLPAWFLVEAARDMPRLVEARR
;
A
#
# COMPACT_ATOMS: atom_id res chain seq x y z
N MET A 1 13.58 16.96 -11.40
CA MET A 1 13.76 16.67 -9.95
C MET A 1 14.53 15.36 -9.86
N GLN A 2 15.63 15.33 -9.10
CA GLN A 2 16.36 14.09 -8.83
C GLN A 2 15.43 13.16 -8.03
N ALA A 3 15.30 11.90 -8.43
CA ALA A 3 14.50 10.93 -7.67
C ALA A 3 15.08 10.81 -6.26
N ALA A 4 14.26 10.97 -5.24
CA ALA A 4 14.70 10.76 -3.88
C ALA A 4 15.09 9.28 -3.70
N VAL A 5 16.19 9.03 -3.01
CA VAL A 5 16.57 7.66 -2.65
C VAL A 5 15.52 7.12 -1.68
N THR A 6 14.86 6.03 -2.05
CA THR A 6 13.83 5.39 -1.24
C THR A 6 14.37 4.16 -0.53
N VAL A 7 13.73 3.79 0.57
CA VAL A 7 14.04 2.60 1.36
C VAL A 7 12.78 1.78 1.60
N THR A 8 12.95 0.47 1.68
CA THR A 8 11.86 -0.45 2.00
C THR A 8 11.63 -0.57 3.51
N PRO A 9 10.44 -1.00 3.97
CA PRO A 9 10.12 -1.14 5.40
C PRO A 9 11.14 -1.97 6.19
N SER A 10 11.69 -3.02 5.62
CA SER A 10 12.65 -3.90 6.29
C SER A 10 13.97 -3.21 6.68
N ARG A 11 14.33 -2.11 6.03
CA ARG A 11 15.54 -1.34 6.34
C ARG A 11 15.32 -0.22 7.36
N ILE A 12 14.08 0.11 7.68
CA ILE A 12 13.74 1.23 8.58
C ILE A 12 14.31 1.02 9.98
N PRO A 13 14.18 -0.14 10.65
CA PRO A 13 14.70 -0.32 12.00
C PRO A 13 16.20 -0.04 12.10
N GLU A 14 17.00 -0.55 11.17
CA GLU A 14 18.45 -0.34 11.13
C GLU A 14 18.80 1.15 10.96
N LEU A 15 18.11 1.83 10.03
CA LEU A 15 18.32 3.25 9.78
C LEU A 15 17.90 4.11 10.98
N LEU A 16 16.77 3.82 11.60
CA LEU A 16 16.31 4.55 12.78
C LEU A 16 17.26 4.35 13.97
N LEU A 17 17.79 3.14 14.16
CA LEU A 17 18.75 2.87 15.23
C LEU A 17 20.02 3.72 15.08
N GLY A 18 20.53 3.86 13.87
CA GLY A 18 21.71 4.68 13.61
C GLY A 18 21.46 6.19 13.60
N LEU A 19 20.25 6.62 13.22
CA LEU A 19 19.94 8.04 13.00
C LEU A 19 19.17 8.66 14.15
N ALA A 20 18.07 8.04 14.61
CA ALA A 20 17.14 8.65 15.56
C ALA A 20 17.71 8.84 16.96
N THR A 21 18.73 8.07 17.31
CA THR A 21 19.50 8.23 18.57
C THR A 21 20.39 9.48 18.59
N VAL A 22 20.74 10.02 17.42
CA VAL A 22 21.65 11.15 17.27
C VAL A 22 20.94 12.41 16.78
N ARG A 23 20.01 12.28 15.85
CA ARG A 23 19.29 13.38 15.22
C ARG A 23 17.82 13.03 15.01
N PRO A 24 16.93 14.01 15.02
CA PRO A 24 15.53 13.80 14.64
C PRO A 24 15.42 13.31 13.19
N VAL A 25 14.55 12.32 12.97
CA VAL A 25 14.30 11.71 11.65
C VAL A 25 12.91 12.08 11.16
N PHE A 26 12.75 12.30 9.86
CA PHE A 26 11.46 12.50 9.23
C PHE A 26 11.20 11.44 8.15
N LEU A 27 10.14 10.67 8.35
CA LEU A 27 9.71 9.61 7.43
C LEU A 27 8.69 10.15 6.42
N TRP A 28 9.10 10.20 5.16
CA TRP A 28 8.20 10.49 4.04
C TRP A 28 7.63 9.22 3.46
N GLY A 29 6.34 9.21 3.13
CA GLY A 29 5.74 8.09 2.41
C GLY A 29 4.25 8.27 2.20
N ALA A 30 3.70 7.51 1.25
CA ALA A 30 2.28 7.54 0.94
C ALA A 30 1.39 7.21 2.17
N PRO A 31 0.13 7.63 2.19
CA PRO A 31 -0.80 7.24 3.24
C PRO A 31 -1.02 5.72 3.24
N GLY A 32 -1.20 5.14 4.43
CA GLY A 32 -1.54 3.72 4.58
C GLY A 32 -0.40 2.71 4.38
N ILE A 33 0.86 3.16 4.17
CA ILE A 33 2.02 2.26 3.96
C ILE A 33 2.66 1.73 5.26
N GLY A 34 2.14 2.09 6.43
CA GLY A 34 2.60 1.55 7.71
C GLY A 34 3.64 2.39 8.47
N LYS A 35 3.83 3.70 8.14
CA LYS A 35 4.81 4.57 8.84
C LYS A 35 4.68 4.54 10.36
N SER A 36 3.46 4.72 10.87
CA SER A 36 3.18 4.78 12.31
C SER A 36 3.40 3.43 13.00
N SER A 37 3.07 2.32 12.33
CA SER A 37 3.33 0.96 12.85
C SER A 37 4.82 0.69 12.93
N LEU A 38 5.59 1.02 11.89
CA LEU A 38 7.04 0.85 11.87
C LEU A 38 7.74 1.63 12.98
N VAL A 39 7.29 2.85 13.27
CA VAL A 39 7.87 3.64 14.38
C VAL A 39 7.51 3.04 15.73
N ARG A 40 6.28 2.56 15.90
CA ARG A 40 5.86 1.92 17.16
C ARG A 40 6.63 0.62 17.40
N GLU A 41 6.71 -0.27 16.42
CA GLU A 41 7.47 -1.52 16.51
C GLU A 41 8.96 -1.24 16.79
N PHE A 42 9.52 -0.19 16.18
CA PHE A 42 10.89 0.23 16.46
C PHE A 42 11.06 0.71 17.90
N ALA A 43 10.16 1.56 18.41
CA ALA A 43 10.22 2.03 19.81
C ALA A 43 10.11 0.88 20.79
N GLU A 44 9.16 -0.04 20.57
CA GLU A 44 8.97 -1.26 21.37
C GLU A 44 10.22 -2.14 21.37
N SER A 45 10.90 -2.27 20.24
CA SER A 45 12.14 -3.04 20.13
C SER A 45 13.30 -2.47 20.98
N LEU A 46 13.23 -1.18 21.30
CA LEU A 46 14.18 -0.48 22.19
C LEU A 46 13.71 -0.42 23.66
N GLY A 47 12.53 -0.96 23.97
CA GLY A 47 11.89 -0.85 25.27
C GLY A 47 11.41 0.57 25.60
N LEU A 48 11.16 1.41 24.58
CA LEU A 48 10.68 2.78 24.75
C LEU A 48 9.15 2.85 24.56
N GLU A 49 8.47 3.59 25.43
CA GLU A 49 7.07 3.98 25.18
C GLU A 49 7.01 4.83 23.91
N CYS A 50 6.06 4.55 23.01
CA CYS A 50 5.83 5.38 21.81
C CYS A 50 4.67 6.35 22.06
N VAL A 51 4.99 7.61 22.30
CA VAL A 51 4.02 8.69 22.43
C VAL A 51 3.77 9.30 21.05
N SER A 52 2.59 9.01 20.50
CA SER A 52 2.21 9.48 19.16
C SER A 52 1.32 10.71 19.25
N LEU A 53 1.72 11.79 18.59
CA LEU A 53 0.96 13.01 18.45
C LEU A 53 0.59 13.23 16.98
N LEU A 54 -0.71 13.41 16.69
CA LEU A 54 -1.19 13.66 15.35
C LEU A 54 -1.24 15.16 15.07
N GLY A 55 -0.32 15.67 14.24
CA GLY A 55 -0.14 17.10 14.00
C GLY A 55 -1.39 17.84 13.51
N THR A 56 -2.29 17.15 12.82
CA THR A 56 -3.56 17.73 12.32
C THR A 56 -4.61 17.95 13.40
N GLN A 57 -4.49 17.30 14.55
CA GLN A 57 -5.45 17.38 15.65
C GLN A 57 -5.00 18.32 16.78
N LEU A 58 -3.78 18.85 16.70
CA LEU A 58 -3.18 19.66 17.77
C LEU A 58 -3.40 21.14 17.54
N ALA A 59 -3.62 21.86 18.64
CA ALA A 59 -3.42 23.28 18.76
C ALA A 59 -2.01 23.56 19.38
N PRO A 60 -1.42 24.76 19.19
CA PRO A 60 -0.12 25.09 19.79
C PRO A 60 -0.11 24.90 21.32
N GLU A 61 -1.22 25.15 22.00
CA GLU A 61 -1.40 25.03 23.45
C GLU A 61 -1.29 23.57 23.91
N ASP A 62 -1.68 22.63 23.07
CA ASP A 62 -1.55 21.17 23.35
C ASP A 62 -0.09 20.72 23.41
N LEU A 63 0.82 21.54 22.90
CA LEU A 63 2.26 21.30 22.93
C LEU A 63 2.95 22.14 24.01
N ILE A 64 2.70 23.45 24.01
CA ILE A 64 3.39 24.42 24.90
C ILE A 64 2.87 24.27 26.34
N GLY A 65 1.63 23.84 26.48
CA GLY A 65 0.93 23.75 27.76
C GLY A 65 0.30 25.06 28.22
N VAL A 66 -0.19 25.06 29.44
CA VAL A 66 -0.92 26.18 30.02
C VAL A 66 0.02 27.02 30.92
N PRO A 67 0.02 28.36 30.78
CA PRO A 67 0.82 29.23 31.66
C PRO A 67 0.25 29.21 33.08
N GLN A 68 1.10 28.99 34.06
CA GLN A 68 0.82 29.12 35.50
C GLN A 68 1.70 30.17 36.09
N ILE A 69 1.21 30.90 37.11
CA ILE A 69 2.01 31.84 37.87
C ILE A 69 2.61 31.11 39.07
N ARG A 70 3.93 31.02 39.10
CA ARG A 70 4.71 30.49 40.23
C ARG A 70 5.74 31.54 40.63
N ASP A 71 5.78 31.92 41.88
CA ASP A 71 6.72 32.92 42.44
C ASP A 71 6.77 34.24 41.65
N GLY A 72 5.59 34.73 41.20
CA GLY A 72 5.46 35.97 40.44
C GLY A 72 5.97 35.89 38.99
N ARG A 73 6.23 34.67 38.47
CA ARG A 73 6.68 34.41 37.09
C ARG A 73 5.67 33.51 36.39
N SER A 74 5.51 33.74 35.08
CA SER A 74 4.74 32.83 34.24
C SER A 74 5.61 31.62 33.87
N VAL A 75 5.13 30.42 34.18
CA VAL A 75 5.77 29.14 33.86
C VAL A 75 4.78 28.33 33.05
N PHE A 76 5.18 27.79 31.91
CA PHE A 76 4.36 26.89 31.12
C PHE A 76 4.45 25.48 31.71
N CYS A 77 3.30 24.90 32.01
CA CYS A 77 3.17 23.49 32.42
C CYS A 77 2.95 22.64 31.17
N PRO A 78 3.88 21.76 30.82
CA PRO A 78 3.77 20.91 29.64
C PRO A 78 2.58 19.96 29.83
N PRO A 79 1.91 19.54 28.70
CA PRO A 79 0.85 18.55 28.75
C PRO A 79 1.38 17.20 29.25
N GLU A 80 0.53 16.48 30.00
CA GLU A 80 0.86 15.14 30.53
C GLU A 80 1.24 14.16 29.40
N ALA A 81 0.63 14.32 28.22
CA ALA A 81 0.95 13.49 27.05
C ALA A 81 2.42 13.56 26.64
N ILE A 82 3.10 14.69 26.89
CA ILE A 82 4.50 14.93 26.50
C ILE A 82 5.44 14.83 27.71
N ALA A 83 4.99 15.28 28.88
CA ALA A 83 5.80 15.32 30.11
C ALA A 83 5.96 13.90 30.67
N ARG A 84 7.10 13.29 30.37
CA ARG A 84 7.51 11.97 30.88
C ARG A 84 8.81 12.13 31.68
N ASP A 85 8.97 11.28 32.69
CA ASP A 85 10.19 11.24 33.51
C ASP A 85 11.24 10.28 32.91
N GLU A 86 10.76 9.23 32.22
CA GLU A 86 11.56 8.20 31.58
C GLU A 86 11.76 8.45 30.07
N PRO A 87 12.86 7.96 29.48
CA PRO A 87 13.07 8.05 28.04
C PRO A 87 11.93 7.42 27.23
N TYR A 88 11.54 8.05 26.14
CA TYR A 88 10.48 7.61 25.27
C TYR A 88 10.69 7.97 23.80
N CYS A 89 9.94 7.38 22.90
CA CYS A 89 9.88 7.77 21.49
C CYS A 89 8.73 8.76 21.29
N LEU A 90 9.06 10.01 21.00
CA LEU A 90 8.10 11.01 20.57
C LEU A 90 7.89 10.89 19.07
N PHE A 91 6.70 10.46 18.67
CA PHE A 91 6.31 10.30 17.27
C PHE A 91 5.33 11.39 16.84
N LEU A 92 5.73 12.22 15.88
CA LEU A 92 4.97 13.35 15.35
C LEU A 92 4.39 12.96 14.00
N ASP A 93 3.19 12.39 14.00
CA ASP A 93 2.53 11.93 12.76
C ASP A 93 1.82 13.09 12.04
N GLU A 94 1.80 13.05 10.73
CA GLU A 94 1.23 14.08 9.85
C GLU A 94 1.77 15.51 10.13
N LEU A 95 3.02 15.63 10.56
CA LEU A 95 3.63 16.91 10.94
C LEU A 95 3.54 17.96 9.83
N ASN A 96 3.66 17.57 8.56
CA ASN A 96 3.57 18.48 7.42
C ASN A 96 2.13 18.86 7.05
N ALA A 97 1.11 18.19 7.60
CA ALA A 97 -0.30 18.59 7.47
C ALA A 97 -0.75 19.50 8.61
N ALA A 98 0.05 19.62 9.68
CA ALA A 98 -0.20 20.51 10.81
C ALA A 98 -0.24 21.99 10.39
N THR A 99 -0.93 22.82 11.18
CA THR A 99 -0.94 24.26 10.97
C THR A 99 0.46 24.87 11.16
N PRO A 100 0.79 26.01 10.53
CA PRO A 100 2.10 26.64 10.69
C PRO A 100 2.48 26.94 12.15
N ASP A 101 1.49 27.25 12.99
CA ASP A 101 1.75 27.57 14.40
C ASP A 101 2.05 26.32 15.22
N VAL A 102 1.37 25.20 14.93
CA VAL A 102 1.73 23.87 15.48
C VAL A 102 3.11 23.45 15.02
N GLN A 103 3.44 23.62 13.73
CA GLN A 103 4.80 23.33 13.24
C GLN A 103 5.87 24.17 13.97
N LYS A 104 5.60 25.46 14.27
CA LYS A 104 6.50 26.31 15.04
C LYS A 104 6.67 25.81 16.48
N ALA A 105 5.59 25.36 17.13
CA ALA A 105 5.67 24.82 18.49
C ALA A 105 6.56 23.56 18.55
N PHE A 106 6.57 22.74 17.50
CA PHE A 106 7.48 21.60 17.40
C PHE A 106 8.96 21.96 17.21
N TYR A 107 9.29 23.19 16.80
CA TYR A 107 10.69 23.56 16.55
C TYR A 107 11.59 23.35 17.78
N SER A 108 11.20 23.90 18.93
CA SER A 108 11.98 23.76 20.16
C SER A 108 12.07 22.30 20.61
N LEU A 109 10.98 21.53 20.42
CA LEU A 109 10.94 20.11 20.78
C LEU A 109 11.86 19.28 19.89
N ILE A 110 11.88 19.55 18.60
CA ILE A 110 12.72 18.85 17.63
C ILE A 110 14.18 19.28 17.74
N LEU A 111 14.45 20.58 17.94
CA LEU A 111 15.80 21.14 17.89
C LEU A 111 16.51 21.12 19.23
N ASP A 112 15.83 21.64 20.26
CA ASP A 112 16.39 21.88 21.57
C ASP A 112 15.99 20.79 22.56
N ARG A 113 15.17 19.80 22.13
CA ARG A 113 14.63 18.71 22.94
C ARG A 113 13.90 19.23 24.18
N ARG A 114 13.27 20.39 24.08
CA ARG A 114 12.57 21.06 25.18
C ARG A 114 11.31 21.76 24.69
N ILE A 115 10.38 21.93 25.60
CA ILE A 115 9.18 22.72 25.41
C ILE A 115 8.90 23.51 26.69
N GLY A 116 8.89 24.84 26.60
CA GLY A 116 8.87 25.66 27.78
C GLY A 116 10.00 25.30 28.75
N ASN A 117 9.67 24.91 29.96
CA ASN A 117 10.63 24.48 30.99
C ASN A 117 10.87 22.96 31.02
N TYR A 118 10.15 22.19 30.23
CA TYR A 118 10.31 20.74 30.17
C TYR A 118 11.38 20.35 29.15
N GLU A 119 12.30 19.48 29.57
CA GLU A 119 13.31 18.88 28.70
C GLU A 119 13.00 17.41 28.50
N LEU A 120 13.09 16.91 27.26
CA LEU A 120 12.96 15.47 26.97
C LEU A 120 14.02 14.70 27.75
N PRO A 121 13.66 13.62 28.45
CA PRO A 121 14.61 12.75 29.15
C PRO A 121 15.73 12.29 28.21
N LYS A 122 16.95 12.17 28.78
CA LYS A 122 18.10 11.65 28.02
C LYS A 122 17.80 10.24 27.53
N GLY A 123 18.10 9.96 26.27
CA GLY A 123 17.75 8.68 25.63
C GLY A 123 16.41 8.69 24.90
N SER A 124 15.55 9.70 25.08
CA SER A 124 14.34 9.83 24.24
C SER A 124 14.71 10.08 22.78
N ILE A 125 13.89 9.60 21.85
CA ILE A 125 14.05 9.80 20.41
C ILE A 125 12.88 10.59 19.83
N VAL A 126 13.14 11.35 18.77
CA VAL A 126 12.10 12.15 18.09
C VAL A 126 12.04 11.73 16.63
N ILE A 127 10.88 11.28 16.20
CA ILE A 127 10.62 10.85 14.83
C ILE A 127 9.38 11.59 14.33
N GLY A 128 9.50 12.27 13.20
CA GLY A 128 8.36 12.85 12.48
C GLY A 128 7.95 11.98 11.30
N ALA A 129 6.70 12.08 10.90
CA ALA A 129 6.23 11.49 9.65
C ALA A 129 5.30 12.43 8.89
N GLY A 130 5.22 12.22 7.57
CA GLY A 130 4.32 12.98 6.72
C GLY A 130 4.12 12.35 5.35
N ASN A 131 3.11 12.83 4.65
CA ASN A 131 2.80 12.42 3.30
C ASN A 131 3.43 13.40 2.31
N ARG A 132 3.84 12.92 1.11
CA ARG A 132 4.32 13.80 0.06
C ARG A 132 3.16 14.64 -0.49
N ALA A 133 3.45 15.84 -0.96
CA ALA A 133 2.45 16.69 -1.61
C ALA A 133 1.82 16.02 -2.87
N THR A 134 2.55 15.08 -3.50
CA THR A 134 2.06 14.27 -4.61
C THR A 134 1.05 13.19 -4.21
N ASP A 135 1.06 12.81 -2.92
CA ASP A 135 0.30 11.67 -2.41
C ASP A 135 -0.92 12.11 -1.58
N ASN A 136 -0.97 13.38 -1.17
CA ASN A 136 -2.08 13.91 -0.37
C ASN A 136 -2.28 15.41 -0.62
N ALA A 137 -3.50 15.80 -0.94
CA ALA A 137 -3.88 17.21 -1.18
C ALA A 137 -3.76 18.10 0.08
N LEU A 138 -3.79 17.53 1.29
CA LEU A 138 -3.64 18.26 2.55
C LEU A 138 -2.18 18.48 2.96
N ALA A 139 -1.23 17.83 2.29
CA ALA A 139 0.19 17.97 2.58
C ALA A 139 0.67 19.39 2.27
N ARG A 140 1.22 20.08 3.27
CA ARG A 140 1.82 21.40 3.15
C ARG A 140 3.34 21.27 3.11
N PRO A 141 4.06 22.23 2.48
CA PRO A 141 5.50 22.28 2.61
C PRO A 141 5.90 22.47 4.08
N ILE A 142 6.86 21.67 4.54
CA ILE A 142 7.51 21.92 5.85
C ILE A 142 8.35 23.18 5.72
N ALA A 143 8.36 24.02 6.76
CA ALA A 143 9.17 25.21 6.78
C ALA A 143 10.66 24.86 6.56
N SER A 144 11.37 25.64 5.73
CA SER A 144 12.77 25.39 5.36
C SER A 144 13.70 25.25 6.55
N ALA A 145 13.41 25.98 7.63
CA ALA A 145 14.13 25.88 8.90
C ALA A 145 14.08 24.48 9.53
N LEU A 146 12.93 23.77 9.44
CA LEU A 146 12.79 22.38 9.88
C LEU A 146 13.47 21.41 8.92
N VAL A 147 13.30 21.62 7.61
CA VAL A 147 13.87 20.72 6.60
C VAL A 147 15.37 20.52 6.82
N ASN A 148 16.13 21.58 7.06
CA ASN A 148 17.58 21.48 7.27
C ASN A 148 18.01 20.84 8.60
N ARG A 149 17.08 20.55 9.48
CA ARG A 149 17.36 20.05 10.84
C ARG A 149 16.87 18.63 11.10
N LEU A 150 16.22 18.04 10.09
CA LEU A 150 15.70 16.68 10.09
C LEU A 150 16.50 15.82 9.13
N THR A 151 16.71 14.58 9.48
CA THR A 151 17.21 13.58 8.53
C THR A 151 16.01 12.99 7.78
N HIS A 152 15.92 13.24 6.47
CA HIS A 152 14.80 12.80 5.66
C HIS A 152 15.00 11.39 5.12
N VAL A 153 14.06 10.50 5.41
CA VAL A 153 14.03 9.12 4.93
C VAL A 153 12.75 8.91 4.13
N HIS A 154 12.86 8.47 2.89
CA HIS A 154 11.73 8.24 2.00
C HIS A 154 11.38 6.76 1.95
N LEU A 155 10.22 6.41 2.52
CA LEU A 155 9.69 5.05 2.54
C LEU A 155 8.95 4.75 1.24
N GLU A 156 9.20 3.58 0.67
CA GLU A 156 8.44 3.03 -0.46
C GLU A 156 7.66 1.78 -0.04
N VAL A 157 6.63 1.47 -0.81
CA VAL A 157 5.84 0.25 -0.59
C VAL A 157 6.63 -0.95 -1.08
N SER A 158 6.68 -2.00 -0.26
CA SER A 158 7.30 -3.28 -0.61
C SER A 158 6.32 -4.41 -0.32
N ALA A 159 5.82 -5.04 -1.37
CA ALA A 159 4.96 -6.21 -1.22
C ALA A 159 5.70 -7.37 -0.54
N LYS A 160 6.98 -7.55 -0.84
CA LYS A 160 7.82 -8.58 -0.20
C LYS A 160 7.91 -8.38 1.31
N ASP A 161 8.16 -7.15 1.76
CA ASP A 161 8.30 -6.86 3.20
C ASP A 161 6.94 -6.96 3.89
N TRP A 162 5.87 -6.49 3.24
CA TRP A 162 4.52 -6.59 3.78
C TRP A 162 4.08 -8.05 3.93
N LEU A 163 4.30 -8.90 2.93
CA LEU A 163 3.97 -10.33 2.98
C LEU A 163 4.75 -11.05 4.09
N LYS A 164 6.03 -10.70 4.28
CA LYS A 164 6.83 -11.23 5.38
C LYS A 164 6.24 -10.85 6.75
N TRP A 165 5.85 -9.60 6.92
CA TRP A 165 5.19 -9.12 8.13
C TRP A 165 3.82 -9.79 8.31
N ALA A 166 3.01 -9.84 7.27
CA ALA A 166 1.65 -10.38 7.26
C ALA A 166 1.60 -11.86 7.67
N ALA A 167 2.61 -12.65 7.30
CA ALA A 167 2.71 -14.06 7.67
C ALA A 167 2.82 -14.29 9.21
N GLY A 168 3.28 -13.28 9.95
CA GLY A 168 3.36 -13.32 11.42
C GLY A 168 2.24 -12.56 12.14
N ASN A 169 1.32 -11.92 11.42
CA ASN A 169 0.34 -10.98 11.99
C ASN A 169 -1.13 -11.33 11.71
N ALA A 170 -1.46 -12.62 11.70
CA ALA A 170 -2.82 -13.13 11.59
C ALA A 170 -3.66 -12.53 10.43
N ILE A 171 -3.01 -12.20 9.31
CA ILE A 171 -3.73 -11.75 8.11
C ILE A 171 -4.53 -12.93 7.53
N HIS A 172 -5.75 -12.64 7.09
CA HIS A 172 -6.66 -13.66 6.55
C HIS A 172 -6.03 -14.41 5.36
N PRO A 173 -6.10 -15.76 5.30
CA PRO A 173 -5.44 -16.55 4.25
C PRO A 173 -5.77 -16.09 2.83
N TRP A 174 -7.03 -15.75 2.54
CA TRP A 174 -7.41 -15.27 1.20
C TRP A 174 -6.68 -13.99 0.79
N VAL A 175 -6.42 -13.09 1.75
CA VAL A 175 -5.67 -11.85 1.49
C VAL A 175 -4.20 -12.18 1.23
N LEU A 176 -3.61 -13.06 2.05
CA LEU A 176 -2.22 -13.50 1.86
C LEU A 176 -2.02 -14.16 0.50
N ASP A 177 -2.82 -15.18 0.19
CA ASP A 177 -2.69 -15.96 -1.05
C ASP A 177 -2.90 -15.07 -2.27
N HIS A 178 -3.92 -14.17 -2.24
CA HIS A 178 -4.16 -13.22 -3.32
C HIS A 178 -2.96 -12.30 -3.56
N LEU A 179 -2.34 -11.77 -2.51
CA LEU A 179 -1.20 -10.85 -2.63
C LEU A 179 0.13 -11.57 -2.90
N ILE A 180 0.25 -12.86 -2.61
CA ILE A 180 1.35 -13.70 -3.09
C ILE A 180 1.29 -13.85 -4.61
N ASP A 181 0.09 -14.10 -5.16
CA ASP A 181 -0.12 -14.21 -6.60
C ASP A 181 -0.08 -12.86 -7.32
N ARG A 182 -0.60 -11.81 -6.68
CA ARG A 182 -0.73 -10.46 -7.24
C ARG A 182 -0.11 -9.41 -6.30
N PRO A 183 1.23 -9.41 -6.14
CA PRO A 183 1.92 -8.44 -5.27
C PRO A 183 1.74 -6.98 -5.71
N ASP A 184 1.44 -6.75 -6.99
CA ASP A 184 1.09 -5.46 -7.57
C ASP A 184 -0.21 -4.87 -7.02
N HIS A 185 -1.13 -5.70 -6.49
CA HIS A 185 -2.38 -5.25 -5.89
C HIS A 185 -2.23 -4.68 -4.47
N LEU A 186 -1.07 -4.84 -3.83
CA LEU A 186 -0.87 -4.33 -2.47
C LEU A 186 -1.10 -2.81 -2.38
N TRP A 187 -0.73 -2.08 -3.41
CA TRP A 187 -0.81 -0.63 -3.41
C TRP A 187 -1.32 -0.07 -4.73
N SER A 188 -2.11 0.97 -4.64
CA SER A 188 -2.52 1.79 -5.78
C SER A 188 -2.30 3.27 -5.47
N LYS A 189 -2.09 4.07 -6.50
CA LYS A 189 -2.00 5.52 -6.33
C LYS A 189 -3.31 6.05 -5.76
N PRO A 190 -3.26 6.96 -4.76
CA PRO A 190 -4.45 7.61 -4.24
C PRO A 190 -5.27 8.25 -5.38
N PRO A 191 -6.58 7.98 -5.47
CA PRO A 191 -7.44 8.60 -6.46
C PRO A 191 -7.61 10.10 -6.18
N LYS A 192 -8.08 10.85 -7.18
CA LYS A 192 -8.46 12.26 -7.00
C LYS A 192 -9.89 12.42 -6.47
N THR A 193 -10.65 11.36 -6.49
CA THR A 193 -12.04 11.23 -6.04
C THR A 193 -12.10 10.61 -4.64
N GLU A 194 -13.25 10.71 -3.97
CA GLU A 194 -13.47 10.12 -2.66
C GLU A 194 -13.76 8.61 -2.76
N GLU A 195 -12.83 7.87 -3.37
CA GLU A 195 -12.94 6.43 -3.57
C GLU A 195 -11.93 5.68 -2.70
N PRO A 196 -12.26 4.46 -2.21
CA PRO A 196 -11.30 3.59 -1.57
C PRO A 196 -10.12 3.26 -2.49
N PHE A 197 -8.94 3.08 -1.91
CA PHE A 197 -7.76 2.68 -2.67
C PHE A 197 -6.89 1.71 -1.89
N SER A 198 -6.22 0.83 -2.63
CA SER A 198 -5.46 -0.27 -2.06
C SER A 198 -4.17 0.20 -1.43
N THR A 199 -3.98 -0.17 -0.17
CA THR A 199 -2.78 0.09 0.62
C THR A 199 -2.54 -1.08 1.58
N PRO A 200 -1.34 -1.25 2.15
CA PRO A 200 -1.12 -2.16 3.27
C PRO A 200 -2.19 -2.09 4.37
N ARG A 201 -2.60 -0.87 4.74
CA ARG A 201 -3.66 -0.64 5.73
C ARG A 201 -5.02 -1.14 5.26
N SER A 202 -5.42 -0.84 4.04
CA SER A 202 -6.75 -1.24 3.53
C SER A 202 -6.88 -2.76 3.36
N TRP A 203 -5.81 -3.44 2.99
CA TRP A 203 -5.76 -4.90 2.97
C TRP A 203 -5.84 -5.52 4.37
N HIS A 204 -5.21 -4.90 5.36
CA HIS A 204 -5.34 -5.31 6.76
C HIS A 204 -6.79 -5.12 7.25
N MET A 205 -7.40 -3.95 6.99
CA MET A 205 -8.80 -3.69 7.32
C MET A 205 -9.75 -4.72 6.68
N LEU A 206 -9.52 -5.08 5.42
CA LEU A 206 -10.29 -6.14 4.76
C LEU A 206 -10.08 -7.50 5.45
N SER A 207 -8.85 -7.82 5.82
CA SER A 207 -8.53 -9.04 6.57
C SER A 207 -9.28 -9.12 7.90
N ASP A 208 -9.29 -8.04 8.66
CA ASP A 208 -10.01 -7.96 9.95
C ASP A 208 -11.52 -8.17 9.76
N ALA A 209 -12.08 -7.54 8.72
CA ALA A 209 -13.48 -7.71 8.37
C ALA A 209 -13.80 -9.17 7.99
N LEU A 210 -12.95 -9.82 7.17
CA LEU A 210 -13.12 -11.21 6.78
C LEU A 210 -13.09 -12.15 8.00
N HIS A 211 -12.19 -11.92 8.96
CA HIS A 211 -12.15 -12.68 10.21
C HIS A 211 -13.40 -12.47 11.05
N SER A 212 -13.91 -11.23 11.12
CA SER A 212 -15.10 -10.89 11.89
C SER A 212 -16.37 -11.57 11.38
N PHE A 213 -16.54 -11.66 10.04
CA PHE A 213 -17.69 -12.35 9.44
C PHE A 213 -17.52 -13.88 9.43
N GLY A 214 -16.29 -14.38 9.38
CA GLY A 214 -15.99 -15.81 9.43
C GLY A 214 -16.67 -16.64 8.33
N PRO A 215 -17.03 -17.91 8.61
CA PRO A 215 -17.59 -18.84 7.61
C PRO A 215 -18.95 -18.42 7.04
N GLY A 216 -19.68 -17.54 7.73
CA GLY A 216 -21.00 -17.07 7.32
C GLY A 216 -20.99 -15.96 6.27
N LEU A 217 -19.82 -15.52 5.83
CA LEU A 217 -19.68 -14.44 4.85
C LEU A 217 -20.31 -14.86 3.50
N ASP A 218 -21.37 -14.18 3.10
CA ASP A 218 -21.98 -14.35 1.77
C ASP A 218 -21.24 -13.55 0.68
N GLU A 219 -21.60 -13.78 -0.57
CA GLU A 219 -20.91 -13.16 -1.71
C GLU A 219 -21.17 -11.66 -1.81
N ASP A 220 -22.38 -11.19 -1.49
CA ASP A 220 -22.73 -9.77 -1.57
C ASP A 220 -22.04 -8.97 -0.46
N THR A 221 -21.98 -9.52 0.75
CA THR A 221 -21.22 -8.94 1.85
C THR A 221 -19.72 -8.89 1.51
N LEU A 222 -19.16 -9.95 0.90
CA LEU A 222 -17.77 -9.93 0.43
C LEU A 222 -17.51 -8.79 -0.56
N LYS A 223 -18.41 -8.58 -1.52
CA LYS A 223 -18.31 -7.47 -2.49
C LYS A 223 -18.33 -6.11 -1.78
N VAL A 224 -19.24 -5.91 -0.82
CA VAL A 224 -19.33 -4.66 -0.05
C VAL A 224 -18.02 -4.41 0.70
N LEU A 225 -17.47 -5.40 1.39
CA LEU A 225 -16.21 -5.27 2.13
C LEU A 225 -15.04 -4.95 1.22
N ALA A 226 -14.89 -5.70 0.13
CA ALA A 226 -13.79 -5.50 -0.81
C ALA A 226 -13.85 -4.13 -1.50
N HIS A 227 -15.01 -3.75 -2.05
CA HIS A 227 -15.19 -2.46 -2.72
C HIS A 227 -15.21 -1.27 -1.75
N GLY A 228 -15.53 -1.50 -0.48
CA GLY A 228 -15.46 -0.48 0.57
C GLY A 228 -14.03 -0.23 1.09
N THR A 229 -13.07 -1.08 0.76
CA THR A 229 -11.68 -0.97 1.28
C THR A 229 -10.61 -0.84 0.22
N LEU A 230 -10.83 -1.39 -0.98
CA LEU A 230 -9.83 -1.49 -2.04
C LEU A 230 -10.20 -0.65 -3.27
N THR A 231 -9.20 -0.40 -4.11
CA THR A 231 -9.42 0.12 -5.47
C THR A 231 -10.41 -0.80 -6.21
N PRO A 232 -11.39 -0.28 -6.96
CA PRO A 232 -12.41 -1.09 -7.62
C PRO A 232 -11.88 -2.29 -8.43
N ALA A 233 -10.78 -2.08 -9.18
CA ALA A 233 -10.15 -3.17 -9.95
C ALA A 233 -9.59 -4.28 -9.04
N HIS A 234 -8.91 -3.91 -7.93
CA HIS A 234 -8.38 -4.88 -6.98
C HIS A 234 -9.48 -5.59 -6.20
N ALA A 235 -10.56 -4.88 -5.84
CA ALA A 235 -11.73 -5.45 -5.20
C ALA A 235 -12.40 -6.53 -6.07
N THR A 236 -12.63 -6.21 -7.34
CA THR A 236 -13.19 -7.16 -8.32
C THR A 236 -12.30 -8.39 -8.47
N ALA A 237 -10.98 -8.19 -8.62
CA ALA A 237 -10.03 -9.29 -8.75
C ALA A 237 -10.00 -10.17 -7.48
N PHE A 238 -10.07 -9.57 -6.30
CA PHE A 238 -10.10 -10.29 -5.03
C PHE A 238 -11.40 -11.11 -4.87
N CYS A 239 -12.56 -10.53 -5.18
CA CYS A 239 -13.85 -11.26 -5.16
C CYS A 239 -13.83 -12.45 -6.10
N GLY A 240 -13.30 -12.28 -7.32
CA GLY A 240 -13.13 -13.37 -8.27
C GLY A 240 -12.22 -14.48 -7.75
N TYR A 241 -11.09 -14.11 -7.11
CA TYR A 241 -10.18 -15.05 -6.46
C TYR A 241 -10.90 -15.86 -5.36
N VAL A 242 -11.63 -15.21 -4.45
CA VAL A 242 -12.36 -15.89 -3.37
C VAL A 242 -13.42 -16.83 -3.92
N LYS A 243 -14.13 -16.43 -4.98
CA LYS A 243 -15.11 -17.29 -5.66
C LYS A 243 -14.48 -18.56 -6.19
N ILE A 244 -13.28 -18.47 -6.77
CA ILE A 244 -12.49 -19.62 -7.22
C ILE A 244 -12.10 -20.52 -6.05
N VAL A 245 -11.54 -19.95 -4.99
CA VAL A 245 -11.14 -20.72 -3.81
C VAL A 245 -12.34 -21.49 -3.24
N ARG A 246 -13.51 -20.84 -3.17
CA ARG A 246 -14.76 -21.48 -2.71
C ARG A 246 -15.29 -22.54 -3.66
N SER A 247 -15.20 -22.30 -4.98
CA SER A 247 -15.75 -23.20 -5.99
C SER A 247 -14.77 -24.28 -6.46
N ARG A 248 -13.50 -24.24 -6.03
CA ARG A 248 -12.40 -25.07 -6.55
C ARG A 248 -12.19 -24.92 -8.07
N TYR A 249 -12.62 -23.82 -8.64
CA TYR A 249 -12.51 -23.54 -10.07
C TYR A 249 -11.25 -22.69 -10.32
N GLY A 250 -10.31 -23.20 -11.10
CA GLY A 250 -9.02 -22.54 -11.31
C GLY A 250 -8.66 -22.41 -12.79
N ILE A 251 -7.76 -21.47 -13.11
CA ILE A 251 -7.25 -21.26 -14.48
C ILE A 251 -6.62 -22.54 -15.08
N GLU A 252 -6.06 -23.41 -14.27
CA GLU A 252 -5.48 -24.67 -14.71
C GLU A 252 -6.55 -25.59 -15.34
N ALA A 253 -7.77 -25.61 -14.81
CA ALA A 253 -8.86 -26.36 -15.38
C ALA A 253 -9.28 -25.81 -16.76
N VAL A 254 -9.29 -24.48 -16.91
CA VAL A 254 -9.57 -23.81 -18.20
C VAL A 254 -8.43 -24.07 -19.19
N LEU A 255 -7.18 -23.94 -18.75
CA LEU A 255 -5.99 -24.21 -19.58
C LEU A 255 -5.93 -25.68 -20.07
N LYS A 256 -6.33 -26.63 -19.24
CA LYS A 256 -6.39 -28.06 -19.62
C LYS A 256 -7.60 -28.40 -20.47
N GLY A 257 -8.62 -27.55 -20.48
CA GLY A 257 -9.91 -27.80 -21.14
C GLY A 257 -10.87 -28.64 -20.30
N ASP A 258 -10.56 -28.79 -19.00
CA ASP A 258 -11.40 -29.52 -18.04
C ASP A 258 -12.62 -28.68 -17.60
N ALA A 259 -12.54 -27.36 -17.80
CA ALA A 259 -13.62 -26.42 -17.50
C ALA A 259 -13.72 -25.33 -18.59
N PRO A 260 -14.93 -24.89 -18.97
CA PRO A 260 -15.10 -23.74 -19.88
C PRO A 260 -14.87 -22.42 -19.16
N TRP A 261 -14.70 -21.33 -19.93
CA TRP A 261 -14.77 -19.99 -19.34
C TRP A 261 -16.14 -19.75 -18.69
N PRO A 262 -16.20 -19.06 -17.53
CA PRO A 262 -17.48 -18.59 -16.98
C PRO A 262 -18.17 -17.67 -17.98
N HIS A 263 -19.46 -17.90 -18.24
CA HIS A 263 -20.20 -17.14 -19.24
C HIS A 263 -21.50 -16.51 -18.69
N ARG A 264 -21.82 -16.76 -17.41
CA ARG A 264 -22.98 -16.15 -16.75
C ARG A 264 -22.67 -14.75 -16.30
N VAL A 265 -23.67 -13.87 -16.31
CA VAL A 265 -23.52 -12.47 -15.86
C VAL A 265 -23.07 -12.39 -14.40
N GLU A 266 -23.58 -13.28 -13.55
CA GLU A 266 -23.21 -13.41 -12.14
C GLU A 266 -21.76 -13.85 -11.90
N ASP A 267 -21.11 -14.44 -12.91
CA ASP A 267 -19.72 -14.92 -12.85
C ASP A 267 -18.72 -13.92 -13.45
N ARG A 268 -19.14 -12.69 -13.71
CA ARG A 268 -18.29 -11.69 -14.36
C ARG A 268 -16.99 -11.42 -13.60
N ASP A 269 -17.05 -11.33 -12.27
CA ASP A 269 -15.86 -11.12 -11.43
C ASP A 269 -14.89 -12.30 -11.52
N LEU A 270 -15.43 -13.52 -11.56
CA LEU A 270 -14.66 -14.74 -11.79
C LEU A 270 -14.00 -14.73 -13.17
N LEU A 271 -14.72 -14.29 -14.22
CA LEU A 271 -14.19 -14.18 -15.56
C LEU A 271 -13.00 -13.18 -15.62
N TYR A 272 -13.13 -12.02 -15.00
CA TYR A 272 -12.04 -11.04 -14.90
C TYR A 272 -10.81 -11.61 -14.17
N TYR A 273 -11.02 -12.26 -13.03
CA TYR A 273 -9.92 -12.88 -12.29
C TYR A 273 -9.21 -13.96 -13.11
N LEU A 274 -9.97 -14.85 -13.77
CA LEU A 274 -9.39 -15.90 -14.62
C LEU A 274 -8.63 -15.30 -15.81
N ALA A 275 -9.14 -14.23 -16.42
CA ALA A 275 -8.47 -13.52 -17.50
C ALA A 275 -7.12 -12.93 -17.05
N GLU A 276 -7.06 -12.32 -15.86
CA GLU A 276 -5.83 -11.80 -15.28
C GLU A 276 -4.86 -12.93 -14.88
N SER A 277 -5.37 -14.02 -14.32
CA SER A 277 -4.56 -15.21 -14.01
C SER A 277 -3.99 -15.82 -15.29
N PHE A 278 -4.77 -15.85 -16.36
CA PHE A 278 -4.35 -16.27 -17.69
C PHE A 278 -3.23 -15.40 -18.24
N ARG A 279 -3.40 -14.06 -18.17
CA ARG A 279 -2.36 -13.08 -18.55
C ARG A 279 -1.06 -13.30 -17.78
N GLY A 280 -1.13 -13.49 -16.46
CA GLY A 280 0.01 -13.75 -15.61
C GLY A 280 0.75 -15.05 -15.99
N ARG A 281 -0.02 -16.09 -16.36
CA ARG A 281 0.53 -17.36 -16.82
C ARG A 281 1.25 -17.22 -18.16
N LEU A 282 0.63 -16.53 -19.12
CA LEU A 282 1.23 -16.28 -20.43
C LEU A 282 2.55 -15.50 -20.31
N ARG A 283 2.59 -14.49 -19.45
CA ARG A 283 3.81 -13.71 -19.17
C ARG A 283 4.96 -14.58 -18.65
N LYS A 284 4.68 -15.60 -17.83
CA LYS A 284 5.70 -16.52 -17.29
C LYS A 284 6.17 -17.56 -18.31
N GLU A 285 5.29 -18.03 -19.17
CA GLU A 285 5.56 -19.18 -20.05
C GLU A 285 5.99 -18.81 -21.47
N LEU A 286 5.58 -17.63 -21.96
CA LEU A 286 5.93 -17.18 -23.29
C LEU A 286 7.27 -16.44 -23.28
N PRO A 287 8.27 -16.91 -24.02
CA PRO A 287 9.57 -16.22 -24.13
C PRO A 287 9.43 -14.93 -24.94
N ALA A 288 10.27 -13.95 -24.66
CA ALA A 288 10.31 -12.68 -25.39
C ALA A 288 10.57 -12.88 -26.90
N VAL A 289 11.35 -13.92 -27.26
CA VAL A 289 11.71 -14.27 -28.65
C VAL A 289 11.12 -15.64 -28.98
N LYS A 290 10.38 -15.71 -30.09
CA LYS A 290 9.61 -16.91 -30.50
C LYS A 290 10.48 -18.14 -30.72
N GLU A 291 11.69 -17.95 -31.21
CA GLU A 291 12.67 -19.00 -31.50
C GLU A 291 13.15 -19.74 -30.25
N HIS A 292 13.08 -19.08 -29.08
CA HIS A 292 13.47 -19.67 -27.80
C HIS A 292 12.36 -20.48 -27.14
N MET A 293 11.26 -20.78 -27.86
CA MET A 293 10.09 -21.44 -27.32
C MET A 293 10.34 -22.94 -27.11
N SER A 294 10.12 -23.41 -25.89
CA SER A 294 10.11 -24.83 -25.54
C SER A 294 8.91 -25.57 -26.19
N ALA A 295 8.95 -26.91 -26.19
CA ALA A 295 7.83 -27.72 -26.66
C ALA A 295 6.52 -27.39 -25.89
N ASN A 296 6.62 -27.27 -24.57
CA ASN A 296 5.48 -26.85 -23.72
C ASN A 296 5.01 -25.44 -24.06
N GLY A 297 5.94 -24.49 -24.27
CA GLY A 297 5.62 -23.12 -24.65
C GLY A 297 4.83 -23.01 -25.95
N ARG A 298 5.14 -23.87 -26.95
CA ARG A 298 4.37 -23.93 -28.21
C ARG A 298 2.95 -24.41 -28.01
N GLN A 299 2.77 -25.43 -27.19
CA GLN A 299 1.45 -25.96 -26.86
C GLN A 299 0.63 -24.91 -26.08
N THR A 300 1.26 -24.24 -25.11
CA THR A 300 0.64 -23.14 -24.35
C THR A 300 0.24 -21.99 -25.28
N ALA A 301 1.13 -21.54 -26.18
CA ALA A 301 0.83 -20.46 -27.12
C ALA A 301 -0.33 -20.79 -28.06
N TYR A 302 -0.40 -22.01 -28.58
CA TYR A 302 -1.49 -22.47 -29.44
C TYR A 302 -2.83 -22.48 -28.69
N ARG A 303 -2.85 -23.09 -27.48
CA ARG A 303 -4.05 -23.11 -26.61
C ARG A 303 -4.47 -21.71 -26.19
N ALA A 304 -3.50 -20.85 -25.84
CA ALA A 304 -3.76 -19.49 -25.42
C ALA A 304 -4.52 -18.68 -26.47
N LYS A 305 -4.22 -18.85 -27.75
CA LYS A 305 -4.95 -18.17 -28.83
C LYS A 305 -6.42 -18.64 -28.90
N SER A 306 -6.64 -19.95 -28.85
CA SER A 306 -8.00 -20.50 -28.84
C SER A 306 -8.81 -20.01 -27.64
N LEU A 307 -8.20 -20.02 -26.44
CA LEU A 307 -8.85 -19.56 -25.21
C LEU A 307 -9.11 -18.04 -25.23
N LEU A 308 -8.24 -17.26 -25.84
CA LEU A 308 -8.43 -15.82 -26.00
C LEU A 308 -9.57 -15.49 -26.97
N VAL A 309 -9.73 -16.27 -28.04
CA VAL A 309 -10.88 -16.18 -28.96
C VAL A 309 -12.19 -16.48 -28.21
N GLN A 310 -12.25 -17.59 -27.48
CA GLN A 310 -13.42 -17.95 -26.66
C GLN A 310 -13.75 -16.87 -25.62
N LEU A 311 -12.72 -16.30 -24.98
CA LEU A 311 -12.91 -15.21 -24.04
C LEU A 311 -13.48 -13.95 -24.72
N ALA A 312 -13.04 -13.63 -25.93
CA ALA A 312 -13.54 -12.51 -26.72
C ALA A 312 -15.01 -12.71 -27.18
N GLU A 313 -15.43 -13.95 -27.42
CA GLU A 313 -16.82 -14.28 -27.72
C GLU A 313 -17.74 -14.05 -26.52
N ILE A 314 -17.23 -14.24 -25.29
CA ILE A 314 -17.97 -13.99 -24.04
C ILE A 314 -17.95 -12.50 -23.70
N SER A 315 -16.77 -11.88 -23.70
CA SER A 315 -16.58 -10.46 -23.41
C SER A 315 -15.32 -9.91 -24.07
N VAL A 316 -15.52 -9.02 -25.04
CA VAL A 316 -14.41 -8.32 -25.72
C VAL A 316 -13.61 -7.47 -24.73
N GLU A 317 -14.30 -6.81 -23.80
CA GLU A 317 -13.69 -5.99 -22.74
C GLU A 317 -12.72 -6.80 -21.88
N VAL A 318 -13.13 -7.97 -21.41
CA VAL A 318 -12.29 -8.86 -20.60
C VAL A 318 -11.12 -9.42 -21.40
N ALA A 319 -11.35 -9.82 -22.66
CA ALA A 319 -10.26 -10.27 -23.53
C ALA A 319 -9.22 -9.17 -23.81
N GLN A 320 -9.65 -7.90 -23.90
CA GLN A 320 -8.75 -6.76 -24.04
C GLN A 320 -7.85 -6.59 -22.81
N THR A 321 -8.30 -6.89 -21.60
CA THR A 321 -7.45 -6.79 -20.39
C THR A 321 -6.26 -7.76 -20.46
N VAL A 322 -6.43 -8.92 -21.07
CA VAL A 322 -5.34 -9.91 -21.23
C VAL A 322 -4.21 -9.36 -22.10
N ILE A 323 -4.52 -8.64 -23.16
CA ILE A 323 -3.55 -8.11 -24.12
C ILE A 323 -3.16 -6.64 -23.88
N ALA A 324 -3.73 -5.99 -22.86
CA ALA A 324 -3.47 -4.59 -22.55
C ALA A 324 -1.99 -4.34 -22.19
N SER A 325 -1.53 -3.12 -22.48
CA SER A 325 -0.24 -2.62 -21.99
C SER A 325 -0.27 -2.37 -20.49
N ASP A 326 0.90 -2.24 -19.87
CA ASP A 326 1.03 -1.79 -18.47
C ASP A 326 0.69 -0.29 -18.33
N ALA A 327 0.80 0.23 -17.11
CA ALA A 327 0.52 1.65 -16.81
C ALA A 327 1.47 2.63 -17.53
N ASP A 328 2.66 2.16 -17.94
CA ASP A 328 3.67 2.92 -18.66
C ASP A 328 3.53 2.78 -20.19
N GLY A 329 2.54 2.02 -20.66
CA GLY A 329 2.26 1.80 -22.08
C GLY A 329 3.10 0.68 -22.72
N ASN A 330 3.89 -0.07 -21.93
CA ASN A 330 4.68 -1.17 -22.46
C ASN A 330 3.84 -2.44 -22.62
N PRO A 331 4.07 -3.25 -23.68
CA PRO A 331 3.37 -4.51 -23.84
C PRO A 331 3.78 -5.51 -22.76
N VAL A 332 2.81 -6.07 -22.05
CA VAL A 332 3.02 -7.06 -20.98
C VAL A 332 3.31 -8.45 -21.54
N LEU A 333 2.75 -8.77 -22.70
CA LEU A 333 2.97 -10.03 -23.42
C LEU A 333 3.95 -9.82 -24.57
N PRO A 334 4.69 -10.89 -24.99
CA PRO A 334 5.64 -10.79 -26.10
C PRO A 334 4.99 -10.28 -27.39
N ALA A 335 5.67 -9.34 -28.07
CA ALA A 335 5.17 -8.69 -29.27
C ALA A 335 4.75 -9.68 -30.38
N TRP A 336 5.49 -10.78 -30.56
CA TRP A 336 5.15 -11.82 -31.52
C TRP A 336 3.80 -12.48 -31.21
N PHE A 337 3.49 -12.71 -29.91
CA PHE A 337 2.21 -13.30 -29.50
C PHE A 337 1.05 -12.30 -29.71
N LEU A 338 1.26 -11.03 -29.40
CA LEU A 338 0.25 -9.98 -29.62
C LEU A 338 -0.08 -9.80 -31.10
N VAL A 339 0.92 -9.85 -31.98
CA VAL A 339 0.71 -9.77 -33.44
C VAL A 339 -0.08 -10.98 -33.96
N GLU A 340 0.23 -12.19 -33.49
CA GLU A 340 -0.51 -13.37 -33.86
C GLU A 340 -1.95 -13.38 -33.31
N ALA A 341 -2.13 -12.94 -32.07
CA ALA A 341 -3.45 -12.80 -31.46
C ALA A 341 -4.31 -11.76 -32.20
N ALA A 342 -3.73 -10.61 -32.56
CA ALA A 342 -4.42 -9.57 -33.32
C ALA A 342 -4.82 -10.04 -34.73
N ARG A 343 -4.02 -10.90 -35.36
CA ARG A 343 -4.30 -11.49 -36.68
C ARG A 343 -5.51 -12.40 -36.66
N ASP A 344 -5.64 -13.19 -35.57
CA ASP A 344 -6.71 -14.17 -35.40
C ASP A 344 -7.99 -13.53 -34.82
N MET A 345 -7.90 -12.29 -34.28
CA MET A 345 -8.99 -11.57 -33.62
C MET A 345 -9.12 -10.10 -34.05
N PRO A 346 -9.53 -9.86 -35.30
CA PRO A 346 -9.63 -8.50 -35.84
C PRO A 346 -10.52 -7.56 -34.99
N ARG A 347 -11.60 -8.08 -34.36
CA ARG A 347 -12.53 -7.30 -33.51
C ARG A 347 -11.89 -6.72 -32.24
N LEU A 348 -10.83 -7.35 -31.70
CA LEU A 348 -10.11 -6.84 -30.53
C LEU A 348 -9.25 -5.61 -30.84
N VAL A 349 -8.86 -5.44 -32.10
CA VAL A 349 -8.01 -4.34 -32.57
C VAL A 349 -8.87 -3.13 -32.97
N GLU A 350 -10.03 -3.36 -33.57
CA GLU A 350 -10.95 -2.28 -34.00
C GLU A 350 -11.56 -1.50 -32.82
N ALA A 351 -11.74 -2.13 -31.65
CA ALA A 351 -12.23 -1.46 -30.44
C ALA A 351 -11.20 -0.52 -29.78
N ARG A 352 -9.97 -0.43 -30.33
CA ARG A 352 -8.91 0.51 -29.89
C ARG A 352 -8.86 1.82 -30.71
N ARG A 353 -9.69 1.98 -31.73
CA ARG A 353 -9.87 3.21 -32.48
C ARG A 353 -11.16 3.93 -32.05
#